data_e35a7324f50adeb916d9a2926d3619a6
#
_entry.id   e35a7324f50adeb916d9a2926d3619a6
#
_cell.length_a   1.000
_cell.length_b   1.000
_cell.length_c   1.000
_cell.angle_alpha   90.00
_cell.angle_beta   90.00
_cell.angle_gamma   90.00
#
_symmetry.space_group_name_H-M   'P 1'
#
loop_
_entity.id
_entity.type
_entity.pdbx_description
1 polymer ?
#
loop_
_entity_poly.entity_id
_entity_poly.type
_entity_poly.pdbx_seq_one_letter_code
_entity_poly.pdbx_strand_id
1 'polypeptide(L)'
;MTETAIRLVASATYLINETTDCPRQKEIVMADRLTSTSGAPLPTNDTSKTAGRRGPLLVEDHALFEKLAHQNRERIPERTVHAKGWGLQGHFTVTHDITQYTCAKMFESVGKTTEVLSRWSTVAGERGAADAERDVRGFALKFYTEDGNWDMVGNNTPIFFVRDAWKFPDFIHTQKRHPKTNMRSPEAMFDFWAGQPESVHQVTILMSDRGIPRSPAHMNGYGSHTFSMWNRDGVRHWVKFHFKTQQGHEWYSDKKAMEIIGQTRESYQEELWNMVEAGNFPKWTMYIQVMPEEEAETLDFNPFDLTKVWSHKDYPLIEVGELVMDTVPENYFQMVENAAYNVNNVVPGIGFSPDKMLQARIFSYADAHRYRIGTHYEALPANAPKAAKVTHYHKDGSMRFFTNDFGNPNAYYEPNQYDGPVADESVAEPPLRIDPEAMAARFAQVEEDVDYVQPRALYSEVMDDAERDRLHKNMAGGMAPVSDPVKERWLAVLKKVHPDYEAGVRRALETGDHGDPALPVTDDTPVEAAE
;
A
#
# COMPACT_ATOMS: atom_id res chain seq x y z
N MET A 1 65.32 -32.94 -1.38
CA MET A 1 64.63 -31.88 -0.57
C MET A 1 64.02 -32.59 0.59
N THR A 2 64.57 -32.31 1.70
CA THR A 2 64.65 -33.16 2.88
C THR A 2 63.47 -33.02 3.82
N GLU A 3 63.19 -34.08 4.56
CA GLU A 3 62.14 -34.27 5.59
C GLU A 3 61.91 -33.08 6.55
N THR A 4 62.78 -32.11 6.60
CA THR A 4 62.68 -30.95 7.50
C THR A 4 61.65 -29.90 7.05
N ALA A 5 61.22 -29.86 5.80
CA ALA A 5 60.22 -28.90 5.31
C ALA A 5 58.77 -29.33 5.62
N ILE A 6 58.56 -30.64 5.78
CA ILE A 6 57.22 -31.20 6.07
C ILE A 6 56.85 -31.05 7.57
N ARG A 7 57.86 -31.02 8.44
CA ARG A 7 57.62 -30.84 9.91
C ARG A 7 57.27 -29.41 10.31
N LEU A 8 57.64 -28.40 9.53
CA LEU A 8 57.35 -26.99 9.84
C LEU A 8 55.89 -26.58 9.49
N VAL A 9 55.26 -27.27 8.55
CA VAL A 9 53.86 -27.02 8.19
C VAL A 9 52.91 -27.69 9.20
N ALA A 10 53.29 -28.86 9.76
CA ALA A 10 52.50 -29.58 10.76
C ALA A 10 52.52 -28.90 12.13
N SER A 11 53.56 -28.12 12.48
CA SER A 11 53.69 -27.45 13.79
C SER A 11 52.95 -26.10 13.85
N ALA A 12 52.67 -25.50 12.70
CA ALA A 12 51.88 -24.25 12.64
C ALA A 12 50.35 -24.48 12.85
N THR A 13 49.90 -25.70 12.59
CA THR A 13 48.47 -26.05 12.77
C THR A 13 48.14 -26.42 14.23
N TYR A 14 49.15 -26.70 15.07
CA TYR A 14 48.94 -27.12 16.44
C TYR A 14 49.01 -25.98 17.47
N LEU A 15 49.40 -24.75 17.06
CA LEU A 15 49.56 -23.60 17.97
C LEU A 15 48.34 -22.64 18.01
N ILE A 16 47.24 -22.97 17.30
CA ILE A 16 46.01 -22.16 17.29
C ILE A 16 44.94 -22.74 18.25
N ASN A 17 45.21 -23.87 18.91
CA ASN A 17 44.19 -24.57 19.71
C ASN A 17 44.29 -24.42 21.24
N GLU A 18 45.14 -23.55 21.74
CA GLU A 18 45.14 -23.27 23.20
C GLU A 18 45.24 -21.78 23.43
N THR A 19 44.09 -21.12 23.61
CA THR A 19 43.74 -20.07 24.55
C THR A 19 42.59 -19.24 23.97
N THR A 20 41.42 -19.44 24.47
CA THR A 20 40.50 -18.47 25.07
C THR A 20 39.15 -19.13 25.23
N ASP A 21 38.76 -19.36 26.47
CA ASP A 21 37.41 -19.70 26.87
C ASP A 21 36.45 -18.59 26.43
N CYS A 22 35.81 -18.80 25.25
CA CYS A 22 34.66 -18.02 24.82
C CYS A 22 33.41 -18.87 25.11
N PRO A 23 32.48 -18.46 25.98
CA PRO A 23 31.34 -19.28 26.38
C PRO A 23 30.22 -19.41 25.35
N ARG A 24 30.55 -19.55 24.06
CA ARG A 24 29.62 -19.80 22.99
C ARG A 24 30.11 -20.89 22.02
N GLN A 25 30.52 -22.02 22.54
CA GLN A 25 30.53 -23.25 21.74
C GLN A 25 29.28 -24.07 22.05
N LYS A 26 28.13 -23.59 21.62
CA LYS A 26 27.03 -24.48 21.22
C LYS A 26 27.42 -25.09 19.87
N GLU A 27 27.15 -26.38 19.71
CA GLU A 27 27.41 -27.18 18.52
C GLU A 27 27.41 -26.34 17.26
N ILE A 28 28.59 -26.21 16.63
CA ILE A 28 28.69 -25.64 15.29
C ILE A 28 28.09 -26.71 14.37
N VAL A 29 26.77 -26.64 14.16
CA VAL A 29 26.17 -27.13 12.91
C VAL A 29 27.06 -26.51 11.84
N MET A 30 27.73 -27.32 11.02
CA MET A 30 28.67 -26.83 9.99
C MET A 30 27.94 -25.75 9.19
N ALA A 31 28.32 -24.52 9.40
CA ALA A 31 27.75 -23.41 8.65
C ALA A 31 27.96 -23.68 7.16
N ASP A 32 26.97 -23.39 6.36
CA ASP A 32 27.08 -23.51 4.91
C ASP A 32 28.30 -22.74 4.41
N ARG A 33 29.02 -23.30 3.46
CA ARG A 33 30.21 -22.66 2.90
C ARG A 33 29.80 -21.47 2.05
N LEU A 34 30.51 -20.37 2.17
CA LEU A 34 30.38 -19.25 1.22
C LEU A 34 30.77 -19.72 -0.19
N THR A 35 29.96 -19.33 -1.16
CA THR A 35 30.16 -19.65 -2.57
C THR A 35 30.09 -18.42 -3.46
N SER A 36 30.65 -18.51 -4.66
CA SER A 36 30.33 -17.60 -5.77
C SER A 36 28.90 -17.76 -6.23
N THR A 37 28.39 -16.91 -7.10
CA THR A 37 27.06 -17.02 -7.71
C THR A 37 26.88 -18.31 -8.53
N SER A 38 27.97 -18.92 -8.99
CA SER A 38 27.99 -20.22 -9.69
C SER A 38 28.08 -21.43 -8.74
N GLY A 39 28.11 -21.22 -7.41
CA GLY A 39 28.16 -22.27 -6.41
C GLY A 39 29.57 -22.77 -6.04
N ALA A 40 30.66 -22.19 -6.58
CA ALA A 40 32.02 -22.57 -6.23
C ALA A 40 32.41 -22.05 -4.83
N PRO A 41 32.93 -22.90 -3.92
CA PRO A 41 33.37 -22.47 -2.59
C PRO A 41 34.43 -21.37 -2.65
N LEU A 42 34.28 -20.36 -1.79
CA LEU A 42 35.18 -19.23 -1.68
C LEU A 42 36.23 -19.48 -0.58
N PRO A 43 37.51 -19.18 -0.82
CA PRO A 43 38.57 -19.32 0.18
C PRO A 43 38.57 -18.20 1.23
N THR A 44 37.96 -17.06 0.92
CA THR A 44 37.95 -15.87 1.78
C THR A 44 36.79 -14.94 1.41
N ASN A 45 36.35 -14.10 2.35
CA ASN A 45 35.41 -12.99 2.14
C ASN A 45 36.01 -11.64 2.55
N ASP A 46 37.31 -11.55 2.67
CA ASP A 46 38.04 -10.52 3.42
C ASP A 46 39.19 -9.90 2.63
N THR A 47 39.91 -10.70 1.82
CA THR A 47 41.09 -10.27 1.08
C THR A 47 41.00 -10.56 -0.40
N SER A 48 41.32 -9.55 -1.22
CA SER A 48 41.39 -9.68 -2.66
C SER A 48 42.71 -10.32 -3.12
N LYS A 49 42.67 -10.95 -4.29
CA LYS A 49 43.85 -11.55 -4.93
C LYS A 49 44.70 -10.48 -5.62
N THR A 50 45.98 -10.36 -5.20
CA THR A 50 46.89 -9.34 -5.72
C THR A 50 48.21 -9.97 -6.21
N ALA A 51 48.93 -9.26 -7.04
CA ALA A 51 50.28 -9.62 -7.47
C ALA A 51 51.29 -9.25 -6.38
N GLY A 52 51.42 -10.09 -5.34
CA GLY A 52 52.21 -9.82 -4.14
C GLY A 52 51.51 -8.90 -3.12
N ARG A 53 52.10 -8.73 -1.94
CA ARG A 53 51.47 -8.04 -0.79
C ARG A 53 51.06 -6.59 -1.06
N ARG A 54 51.68 -5.89 -1.97
CA ARG A 54 51.46 -4.49 -2.33
C ARG A 54 51.20 -4.30 -3.81
N GLY A 55 51.00 -5.41 -4.54
CA GLY A 55 50.76 -5.41 -5.96
C GLY A 55 49.33 -5.04 -6.33
N PRO A 56 49.06 -4.86 -7.61
CA PRO A 56 47.71 -4.57 -8.11
C PRO A 56 46.79 -5.76 -7.94
N LEU A 57 45.48 -5.45 -7.85
CA LEU A 57 44.38 -6.41 -7.87
C LEU A 57 44.41 -7.19 -9.22
N LEU A 58 44.17 -8.49 -9.15
CA LEU A 58 44.10 -9.34 -10.32
C LEU A 58 42.67 -9.54 -10.81
N VAL A 59 42.45 -9.41 -12.12
CA VAL A 59 41.13 -9.59 -12.77
C VAL A 59 40.57 -11.00 -12.56
N GLU A 60 41.42 -12.00 -12.33
CA GLU A 60 41.01 -13.38 -12.05
C GLU A 60 40.33 -13.57 -10.66
N ASP A 61 40.27 -12.53 -9.84
CA ASP A 61 39.46 -12.52 -8.60
C ASP A 61 37.98 -12.28 -8.92
N HIS A 62 37.41 -13.21 -9.68
CA HIS A 62 36.04 -13.09 -10.20
C HIS A 62 34.97 -12.96 -9.10
N ALA A 63 35.16 -13.60 -7.96
CA ALA A 63 34.20 -13.53 -6.84
C ALA A 63 34.12 -12.11 -6.23
N LEU A 64 35.26 -11.39 -6.16
CA LEU A 64 35.27 -9.99 -5.78
C LEU A 64 34.46 -9.13 -6.77
N PHE A 65 34.66 -9.34 -8.07
CA PHE A 65 33.91 -8.59 -9.08
C PHE A 65 32.39 -8.90 -9.04
N GLU A 66 32.01 -10.17 -8.84
CA GLU A 66 30.60 -10.54 -8.61
C GLU A 66 30.02 -9.79 -7.41
N LYS A 67 30.71 -9.78 -6.28
CA LYS A 67 30.31 -9.11 -5.05
C LYS A 67 30.09 -7.60 -5.27
N LEU A 68 31.07 -6.93 -5.91
CA LEU A 68 30.94 -5.50 -6.21
C LEU A 68 29.84 -5.20 -7.23
N ALA A 69 29.70 -6.04 -8.26
CA ALA A 69 28.66 -5.90 -9.26
C ALA A 69 27.27 -6.08 -8.63
N HIS A 70 27.11 -7.02 -7.70
CA HIS A 70 25.86 -7.23 -6.99
C HIS A 70 25.50 -6.04 -6.11
N GLN A 71 26.45 -5.51 -5.33
CA GLN A 71 26.27 -4.33 -4.50
C GLN A 71 25.67 -3.15 -5.29
N ASN A 72 26.17 -2.90 -6.49
CA ASN A 72 25.67 -1.83 -7.36
C ASN A 72 24.21 -2.04 -7.79
N ARG A 73 23.68 -3.26 -7.66
CA ARG A 73 22.32 -3.67 -8.08
C ARG A 73 21.41 -4.04 -6.93
N GLU A 74 21.79 -3.77 -5.69
CA GLU A 74 20.96 -4.00 -4.49
C GLU A 74 19.80 -3.00 -4.35
N ARG A 75 19.53 -2.23 -5.37
CA ARG A 75 18.44 -1.25 -5.43
C ARG A 75 17.57 -1.50 -6.64
N ILE A 76 16.26 -1.39 -6.43
CA ILE A 76 15.27 -1.23 -7.49
C ILE A 76 14.72 0.18 -7.42
N PRO A 77 14.11 0.72 -8.49
CA PRO A 77 13.42 2.01 -8.43
C PRO A 77 12.40 2.02 -7.29
N GLU A 78 12.29 3.13 -6.58
CA GLU A 78 11.22 3.28 -5.61
C GLU A 78 9.86 3.39 -6.30
N ARG A 79 8.77 3.11 -5.57
CA ARG A 79 7.43 3.35 -6.08
C ARG A 79 7.23 4.86 -6.31
N THR A 80 6.56 5.23 -7.39
CA THR A 80 6.25 6.63 -7.73
C THR A 80 5.52 7.33 -6.60
N VAL A 81 4.58 6.62 -5.97
CA VAL A 81 3.91 6.96 -4.71
C VAL A 81 3.95 5.72 -3.81
N HIS A 82 3.79 5.90 -2.51
CA HIS A 82 3.91 4.82 -1.52
C HIS A 82 5.33 4.21 -1.40
N ALA A 83 6.37 4.99 -1.61
CA ALA A 83 7.76 4.50 -1.58
C ALA A 83 8.19 4.04 -0.18
N LYS A 84 7.93 4.83 0.87
CA LYS A 84 8.12 4.44 2.27
C LYS A 84 6.95 3.57 2.73
N GLY A 85 7.22 2.38 3.27
CA GLY A 85 6.15 1.50 3.73
C GLY A 85 6.63 0.34 4.57
N TRP A 86 5.67 -0.35 5.18
CA TRP A 86 5.83 -1.44 6.15
C TRP A 86 4.91 -2.58 5.75
N GLY A 87 5.25 -3.81 6.13
CA GLY A 87 4.43 -4.96 5.80
C GLY A 87 4.50 -6.05 6.86
N LEU A 88 3.38 -6.72 7.05
CA LEU A 88 3.23 -7.91 7.88
C LEU A 88 2.54 -9.01 7.07
N GLN A 89 2.74 -10.24 7.49
CA GLN A 89 1.95 -11.40 7.05
C GLN A 89 0.94 -11.75 8.13
N GLY A 90 -0.13 -12.40 7.73
CA GLY A 90 -1.19 -12.79 8.63
C GLY A 90 -2.30 -13.53 7.91
N HIS A 91 -3.49 -13.45 8.43
CA HIS A 91 -4.64 -14.17 7.89
C HIS A 91 -5.94 -13.39 8.06
N PHE A 92 -6.88 -13.69 7.18
CA PHE A 92 -8.26 -13.22 7.24
C PHE A 92 -9.18 -14.40 7.52
N THR A 93 -10.09 -14.26 8.47
CA THR A 93 -11.08 -15.29 8.83
C THR A 93 -12.49 -14.74 8.63
N VAL A 94 -13.31 -15.44 7.86
CA VAL A 94 -14.73 -15.11 7.66
C VAL A 94 -15.51 -15.35 8.95
N THR A 95 -16.23 -14.33 9.43
CA THR A 95 -17.08 -14.43 10.64
C THR A 95 -18.57 -14.39 10.33
N HIS A 96 -18.95 -13.83 9.17
CA HIS A 96 -20.34 -13.68 8.75
C HIS A 96 -20.55 -14.14 7.31
N ASP A 97 -21.69 -14.75 7.04
CA ASP A 97 -22.06 -15.22 5.71
C ASP A 97 -22.47 -14.06 4.80
N ILE A 98 -21.71 -13.87 3.72
CA ILE A 98 -22.00 -12.90 2.67
C ILE A 98 -22.19 -13.56 1.29
N THR A 99 -22.45 -14.87 1.23
CA THR A 99 -22.61 -15.61 -0.03
C THR A 99 -23.79 -15.14 -0.88
N GLN A 100 -24.74 -14.44 -0.29
CA GLN A 100 -25.80 -13.77 -1.02
C GLN A 100 -25.29 -12.63 -1.95
N TYR A 101 -24.12 -12.07 -1.70
CA TYR A 101 -23.52 -10.97 -2.46
C TYR A 101 -22.38 -11.40 -3.36
N THR A 102 -21.66 -12.49 -3.01
CA THR A 102 -20.47 -12.93 -3.76
C THR A 102 -20.35 -14.45 -3.82
N CYS A 103 -19.88 -14.96 -4.96
CA CYS A 103 -19.49 -16.35 -5.12
C CYS A 103 -18.01 -16.61 -4.87
N ALA A 104 -17.22 -15.60 -4.48
CA ALA A 104 -15.78 -15.75 -4.23
C ALA A 104 -15.52 -16.78 -3.14
N LYS A 105 -14.69 -17.79 -3.45
CA LYS A 105 -14.46 -18.95 -2.56
C LYS A 105 -13.90 -18.56 -1.21
N MET A 106 -13.12 -17.49 -1.13
CA MET A 106 -12.60 -17.02 0.16
C MET A 106 -13.71 -16.67 1.17
N PHE A 107 -14.93 -16.37 0.70
CA PHE A 107 -16.10 -16.04 1.52
C PHE A 107 -17.16 -17.14 1.59
N GLU A 108 -16.87 -18.34 1.08
CA GLU A 108 -17.89 -19.40 0.90
C GLU A 108 -18.47 -19.97 2.20
N SER A 109 -17.78 -19.78 3.33
CA SER A 109 -18.24 -20.30 4.63
C SER A 109 -17.62 -19.55 5.81
N VAL A 110 -18.40 -19.41 6.87
CA VAL A 110 -17.93 -18.89 8.16
C VAL A 110 -16.85 -19.80 8.72
N GLY A 111 -15.78 -19.22 9.26
CA GLY A 111 -14.60 -19.92 9.78
C GLY A 111 -13.51 -20.17 8.73
N LYS A 112 -13.78 -19.91 7.45
CA LYS A 112 -12.76 -20.05 6.41
C LYS A 112 -11.66 -19.01 6.59
N THR A 113 -10.40 -19.45 6.47
CA THR A 113 -9.21 -18.62 6.66
C THR A 113 -8.40 -18.52 5.37
N THR A 114 -7.92 -17.33 5.07
CA THR A 114 -7.09 -17.02 3.88
C THR A 114 -5.80 -16.31 4.33
N GLU A 115 -4.63 -16.75 3.85
CA GLU A 115 -3.35 -16.07 4.12
C GLU A 115 -3.34 -14.68 3.47
N VAL A 116 -2.77 -13.70 4.18
CA VAL A 116 -2.70 -12.30 3.74
C VAL A 116 -1.29 -11.75 3.87
N LEU A 117 -0.84 -11.02 2.87
CA LEU A 117 0.30 -10.11 2.94
C LEU A 117 -0.21 -8.68 2.91
N SER A 118 0.10 -7.90 3.94
CA SER A 118 -0.23 -6.48 4.01
C SER A 118 0.94 -5.58 3.65
N ARG A 119 0.63 -4.37 3.17
CA ARG A 119 1.59 -3.28 3.10
C ARG A 119 0.90 -1.95 3.38
N TRP A 120 1.36 -1.28 4.41
CA TRP A 120 1.00 0.11 4.70
C TRP A 120 2.13 1.04 4.24
N SER A 121 1.82 2.31 3.98
CA SER A 121 2.81 3.23 3.42
C SER A 121 2.37 4.68 3.57
N THR A 122 3.30 5.63 3.56
CA THR A 122 2.98 7.02 3.21
C THR A 122 2.68 7.11 1.71
N VAL A 123 2.14 8.23 1.23
CA VAL A 123 1.82 8.43 -0.20
C VAL A 123 2.84 9.33 -0.88
N ALA A 124 3.04 10.53 -0.38
CA ALA A 124 3.91 11.54 -1.01
C ALA A 124 5.40 11.35 -0.66
N GLY A 125 5.71 10.72 0.48
CA GLY A 125 7.07 10.50 0.95
C GLY A 125 7.91 9.64 0.01
N GLU A 126 9.18 10.00 -0.16
CA GLU A 126 10.19 9.16 -0.79
C GLU A 126 10.60 8.01 0.15
N ARG A 127 11.41 7.06 -0.32
CA ARG A 127 11.82 5.87 0.46
C ARG A 127 12.47 6.22 1.81
N GLY A 128 13.20 7.33 1.93
CA GLY A 128 13.84 7.81 3.16
C GLY A 128 13.01 8.79 3.99
N ALA A 129 11.74 9.04 3.65
CA ALA A 129 10.85 9.89 4.41
C ALA A 129 10.56 9.30 5.80
N ALA A 130 10.07 10.12 6.72
CA ALA A 130 9.69 9.65 8.04
C ALA A 130 8.25 9.12 8.06
N ASP A 131 8.00 8.12 8.90
CA ASP A 131 6.71 7.47 9.02
C ASP A 131 5.62 8.41 9.54
N ALA A 132 5.97 9.28 10.49
CA ALA A 132 5.03 10.18 11.16
C ALA A 132 4.78 11.51 10.43
N GLU A 133 5.19 11.66 9.15
CA GLU A 133 4.82 12.83 8.34
C GLU A 133 3.29 12.88 8.12
N ARG A 134 2.71 14.11 8.06
CA ARG A 134 1.31 14.30 7.64
C ARG A 134 1.15 13.88 6.20
N ASP A 135 0.40 12.81 5.96
CA ASP A 135 0.17 12.23 4.63
C ASP A 135 -1.02 11.27 4.69
N VAL A 136 -1.62 10.96 3.55
CA VAL A 136 -2.50 9.80 3.41
C VAL A 136 -1.68 8.52 3.61
N ARG A 137 -2.27 7.50 4.19
CA ARG A 137 -1.61 6.19 4.35
C ARG A 137 -2.20 5.19 3.35
N GLY A 138 -1.33 4.52 2.60
CA GLY A 138 -1.72 3.36 1.82
C GLY A 138 -2.10 2.20 2.74
N PHE A 139 -3.11 1.44 2.34
CA PHE A 139 -3.59 0.24 3.01
C PHE A 139 -3.81 -0.84 1.94
N ALA A 140 -2.79 -1.65 1.69
CA ALA A 140 -2.82 -2.68 0.65
C ALA A 140 -2.78 -4.08 1.26
N LEU A 141 -3.68 -4.93 0.81
CA LEU A 141 -3.80 -6.33 1.22
C LEU A 141 -3.76 -7.23 -0.01
N LYS A 142 -3.00 -8.30 0.06
CA LYS A 142 -2.98 -9.39 -0.92
C LYS A 142 -3.51 -10.66 -0.23
N PHE A 143 -4.66 -11.14 -0.66
CA PHE A 143 -5.25 -12.40 -0.21
C PHE A 143 -4.82 -13.51 -1.16
N TYR A 144 -4.19 -14.55 -0.64
CA TYR A 144 -3.78 -15.73 -1.41
C TYR A 144 -4.91 -16.76 -1.42
N THR A 145 -5.90 -16.55 -2.29
CA THR A 145 -7.10 -17.39 -2.36
C THR A 145 -6.92 -18.63 -3.25
N GLU A 146 -7.83 -19.58 -3.16
CA GLU A 146 -7.81 -20.78 -4.01
C GLU A 146 -8.14 -20.48 -5.48
N ASP A 147 -8.75 -19.32 -5.77
CA ASP A 147 -9.04 -18.87 -7.14
C ASP A 147 -7.98 -17.91 -7.69
N GLY A 148 -6.87 -17.71 -6.96
CA GLY A 148 -5.81 -16.77 -7.30
C GLY A 148 -5.65 -15.68 -6.25
N ASN A 149 -4.82 -14.69 -6.55
CA ASN A 149 -4.64 -13.55 -5.66
C ASN A 149 -5.77 -12.54 -5.84
N TRP A 150 -6.32 -12.07 -4.73
CA TRP A 150 -7.12 -10.86 -4.70
C TRP A 150 -6.35 -9.75 -3.98
N ASP A 151 -6.17 -8.60 -4.65
CA ASP A 151 -5.48 -7.44 -4.09
C ASP A 151 -6.46 -6.29 -3.81
N MET A 152 -6.70 -6.00 -2.55
CA MET A 152 -7.38 -4.79 -2.11
C MET A 152 -6.35 -3.68 -1.91
N VAL A 153 -6.32 -2.69 -2.80
CA VAL A 153 -5.31 -1.62 -2.82
C VAL A 153 -5.96 -0.28 -2.49
N GLY A 154 -6.01 0.03 -1.22
CA GLY A 154 -6.72 1.17 -0.66
C GLY A 154 -5.86 2.13 0.16
N ASN A 155 -6.53 2.97 0.93
CA ASN A 155 -5.94 3.99 1.81
C ASN A 155 -6.61 3.97 3.18
N ASN A 156 -6.07 4.77 4.12
CA ASN A 156 -6.71 5.04 5.41
C ASN A 156 -7.86 6.07 5.32
N THR A 157 -8.24 6.47 4.12
CA THR A 157 -9.35 7.39 3.85
C THR A 157 -10.34 6.76 2.87
N PRO A 158 -11.65 6.96 3.05
CA PRO A 158 -12.66 6.34 2.19
C PRO A 158 -12.78 6.97 0.80
N ILE A 159 -12.09 8.08 0.57
CA ILE A 159 -12.14 8.90 -0.64
C ILE A 159 -10.74 9.26 -1.12
N PHE A 160 -10.66 10.00 -2.24
CA PHE A 160 -9.39 10.48 -2.81
C PHE A 160 -9.51 11.95 -3.30
N PHE A 161 -8.39 12.55 -3.69
CA PHE A 161 -8.29 13.97 -4.08
C PHE A 161 -8.98 14.29 -5.40
N VAL A 162 -8.99 13.37 -6.35
CA VAL A 162 -9.51 13.59 -7.69
C VAL A 162 -10.33 12.38 -8.14
N ARG A 163 -11.38 12.65 -8.93
CA ARG A 163 -12.32 11.63 -9.45
C ARG A 163 -11.98 11.14 -10.86
N ASP A 164 -11.09 11.83 -11.56
CA ASP A 164 -10.70 11.49 -12.91
C ASP A 164 -9.19 11.27 -13.00
N ALA A 165 -8.80 10.13 -13.54
CA ALA A 165 -7.41 9.70 -13.64
C ALA A 165 -6.54 10.63 -14.50
N TRP A 166 -7.13 11.41 -15.40
CA TRP A 166 -6.42 12.41 -16.19
C TRP A 166 -5.70 13.45 -15.33
N LYS A 167 -6.26 13.74 -14.14
CA LYS A 167 -5.69 14.72 -13.19
C LYS A 167 -4.61 14.13 -12.28
N PHE A 168 -4.49 12.80 -12.20
CA PHE A 168 -3.63 12.14 -11.22
C PHE A 168 -2.13 12.46 -11.39
N PRO A 169 -1.54 12.43 -12.61
CA PRO A 169 -0.13 12.79 -12.77
C PRO A 169 0.19 14.22 -12.32
N ASP A 170 -0.65 15.19 -12.68
CA ASP A 170 -0.46 16.59 -12.28
C ASP A 170 -0.60 16.76 -10.76
N PHE A 171 -1.58 16.11 -10.15
CA PHE A 171 -1.70 16.04 -8.70
C PHE A 171 -0.41 15.53 -8.05
N ILE A 172 0.14 14.41 -8.53
CA ILE A 172 1.37 13.83 -7.98
C ILE A 172 2.58 14.75 -8.18
N HIS A 173 2.68 15.45 -9.31
CA HIS A 173 3.74 16.45 -9.52
C HIS A 173 3.75 17.51 -8.42
N THR A 174 2.58 17.95 -7.95
CA THR A 174 2.49 18.93 -6.86
C THR A 174 2.86 18.39 -5.48
N GLN A 175 2.74 17.08 -5.27
CA GLN A 175 3.09 16.41 -4.02
C GLN A 175 4.57 16.02 -3.94
N LYS A 176 5.27 16.01 -5.06
CA LYS A 176 6.68 15.63 -5.18
C LYS A 176 7.58 16.88 -5.21
N ARG A 177 8.66 16.85 -5.94
CA ARG A 177 9.70 17.86 -5.90
C ARG A 177 9.63 18.83 -7.06
N HIS A 178 9.80 20.10 -6.77
CA HIS A 178 9.87 21.15 -7.77
C HIS A 178 11.06 20.91 -8.71
N PRO A 179 10.89 20.96 -10.04
CA PRO A 179 11.91 20.51 -11.01
C PRO A 179 13.20 21.35 -10.98
N LYS A 180 13.14 22.62 -10.57
CA LYS A 180 14.31 23.50 -10.50
C LYS A 180 15.04 23.39 -9.17
N THR A 181 14.31 23.33 -8.04
CA THR A 181 14.91 23.43 -6.70
C THR A 181 15.10 22.08 -6.04
N ASN A 182 14.43 21.05 -6.53
CA ASN A 182 14.34 19.72 -5.91
C ASN A 182 13.81 19.74 -4.47
N MET A 183 13.04 20.75 -4.11
CA MET A 183 12.36 20.88 -2.82
C MET A 183 10.86 20.63 -2.98
N ARG A 184 10.18 20.18 -1.94
CA ARG A 184 8.71 20.15 -1.89
C ARG A 184 8.17 21.57 -1.95
N SER A 185 6.99 21.76 -2.53
CA SER A 185 6.37 23.06 -2.74
C SER A 185 4.95 23.10 -2.18
N PRO A 186 4.74 23.62 -0.96
CA PRO A 186 3.39 23.88 -0.45
C PRO A 186 2.58 24.79 -1.39
N GLU A 187 3.22 25.74 -2.04
CA GLU A 187 2.61 26.60 -3.05
C GLU A 187 1.93 25.79 -4.15
N ALA A 188 2.64 24.83 -4.75
CA ALA A 188 2.11 23.99 -5.82
C ALA A 188 0.95 23.09 -5.32
N MET A 189 1.04 22.58 -4.09
CA MET A 189 -0.01 21.75 -3.49
C MET A 189 -1.31 22.53 -3.34
N PHE A 190 -1.27 23.68 -2.69
CA PHE A 190 -2.46 24.49 -2.43
C PHE A 190 -3.01 25.15 -3.71
N ASP A 191 -2.15 25.53 -4.66
CA ASP A 191 -2.57 26.06 -5.95
C ASP A 191 -3.38 25.03 -6.74
N PHE A 192 -2.90 23.77 -6.78
CA PHE A 192 -3.63 22.65 -7.40
C PHE A 192 -4.97 22.40 -6.71
N TRP A 193 -4.99 22.30 -5.37
CA TRP A 193 -6.23 22.05 -4.63
C TRP A 193 -7.23 23.19 -4.81
N ALA A 194 -6.78 24.43 -4.81
CA ALA A 194 -7.64 25.58 -5.08
C ALA A 194 -8.21 25.57 -6.51
N GLY A 195 -7.48 25.02 -7.47
CA GLY A 195 -7.91 24.82 -8.86
C GLY A 195 -8.77 23.56 -9.08
N GLN A 196 -8.81 22.63 -8.11
CA GLN A 196 -9.56 21.38 -8.16
C GLN A 196 -10.40 21.20 -6.89
N PRO A 197 -11.55 21.89 -6.77
CA PRO A 197 -12.37 21.91 -5.55
C PRO A 197 -12.84 20.53 -5.09
N GLU A 198 -12.95 19.55 -6.00
CA GLU A 198 -13.27 18.17 -5.68
C GLU A 198 -12.32 17.55 -4.64
N SER A 199 -11.12 18.13 -4.46
CA SER A 199 -10.14 17.66 -3.48
C SER A 199 -10.44 18.10 -2.05
N VAL A 200 -11.35 19.08 -1.84
CA VAL A 200 -11.55 19.69 -0.52
C VAL A 200 -11.98 18.69 0.56
N HIS A 201 -12.77 17.69 0.21
CA HIS A 201 -13.18 16.65 1.15
C HIS A 201 -11.97 15.84 1.65
N GLN A 202 -11.15 15.34 0.73
CA GLN A 202 -9.93 14.59 1.08
C GLN A 202 -8.91 15.47 1.81
N VAL A 203 -8.75 16.73 1.41
CA VAL A 203 -7.82 17.68 2.07
C VAL A 203 -8.30 17.99 3.49
N THR A 204 -9.60 18.11 3.72
CA THR A 204 -10.17 18.27 5.06
C THR A 204 -9.80 17.09 5.96
N ILE A 205 -9.94 15.85 5.49
CA ILE A 205 -9.51 14.66 6.23
C ILE A 205 -7.99 14.66 6.46
N LEU A 206 -7.20 14.98 5.44
CA LEU A 206 -5.75 15.02 5.52
C LEU A 206 -5.25 16.04 6.56
N MET A 207 -5.89 17.19 6.66
CA MET A 207 -5.52 18.26 7.60
C MET A 207 -6.14 18.09 8.98
N SER A 208 -7.09 17.17 9.14
CA SER A 208 -7.59 16.78 10.46
C SER A 208 -6.59 15.91 11.23
N ASP A 209 -6.97 15.46 12.40
CA ASP A 209 -6.21 14.53 13.23
C ASP A 209 -5.86 13.23 12.47
N ARG A 210 -6.73 12.78 11.56
CA ARG A 210 -6.54 11.57 10.73
C ARG A 210 -5.33 11.62 9.79
N GLY A 211 -4.74 12.79 9.55
CA GLY A 211 -3.57 12.96 8.68
C GLY A 211 -2.27 12.40 9.25
N ILE A 212 -2.19 12.19 10.58
CA ILE A 212 -1.01 11.61 11.24
C ILE A 212 -1.47 10.51 12.21
N PRO A 213 -1.91 9.34 11.73
CA PRO A 213 -2.23 8.24 12.62
C PRO A 213 -1.01 7.86 13.47
N ARG A 214 -1.23 7.41 14.69
CA ARG A 214 -0.15 6.98 15.60
C ARG A 214 0.70 5.87 14.96
N SER A 215 0.05 4.91 14.33
CA SER A 215 0.67 3.86 13.53
C SER A 215 -0.36 3.22 12.59
N PRO A 216 0.04 2.32 11.70
CA PRO A 216 -0.90 1.56 10.88
C PRO A 216 -1.92 0.76 11.68
N ALA A 217 -1.59 0.30 12.89
CA ALA A 217 -2.51 -0.42 13.77
C ALA A 217 -3.69 0.44 14.25
N HIS A 218 -3.49 1.76 14.32
CA HIS A 218 -4.45 2.74 14.84
C HIS A 218 -5.18 3.53 13.76
N MET A 219 -5.31 2.97 12.56
CA MET A 219 -6.07 3.57 11.46
C MET A 219 -6.97 2.56 10.78
N ASN A 220 -8.07 3.02 10.23
CA ASN A 220 -8.90 2.21 9.34
C ASN A 220 -8.24 2.05 7.96
N GLY A 221 -8.71 1.04 7.21
CA GLY A 221 -8.41 0.86 5.80
C GLY A 221 -9.68 0.87 4.96
N TYR A 222 -9.59 1.37 3.73
CA TYR A 222 -10.71 1.45 2.81
C TYR A 222 -10.26 1.05 1.41
N GLY A 223 -11.14 0.35 0.68
CA GLY A 223 -10.95 0.14 -0.75
C GLY A 223 -11.08 1.45 -1.53
N SER A 224 -11.72 2.45 -0.94
CA SER A 224 -12.06 3.79 -1.42
C SER A 224 -12.97 3.80 -2.65
N HIS A 225 -12.65 3.00 -3.67
CA HIS A 225 -13.48 2.83 -4.86
C HIS A 225 -14.77 2.08 -4.60
N THR A 226 -15.69 2.23 -5.52
CA THR A 226 -16.78 1.27 -5.68
C THR A 226 -16.26 0.10 -6.53
N PHE A 227 -16.46 -1.12 -6.04
CA PHE A 227 -16.21 -2.38 -6.74
C PHE A 227 -17.54 -3.06 -7.06
N SER A 228 -17.50 -4.20 -7.72
CA SER A 228 -18.66 -5.08 -7.84
C SER A 228 -18.41 -6.40 -7.13
N MET A 229 -19.49 -7.00 -6.66
CA MET A 229 -19.58 -8.41 -6.27
C MET A 229 -20.75 -9.05 -7.01
N TRP A 230 -20.65 -10.34 -7.33
CA TRP A 230 -21.78 -11.11 -7.84
C TRP A 230 -21.84 -12.48 -7.18
N ASN A 231 -23.07 -12.92 -6.93
CA ASN A 231 -23.34 -14.22 -6.30
C ASN A 231 -23.42 -15.35 -7.35
N ARG A 232 -23.71 -16.57 -6.89
CA ARG A 232 -23.83 -17.76 -7.77
C ARG A 232 -24.99 -17.69 -8.75
N ASP A 233 -25.99 -16.86 -8.49
CA ASP A 233 -27.14 -16.64 -9.36
C ASP A 233 -26.85 -15.54 -10.42
N GLY A 234 -25.64 -14.99 -10.43
CA GLY A 234 -25.23 -13.90 -11.34
C GLY A 234 -25.80 -12.54 -10.98
N VAL A 235 -26.32 -12.37 -9.75
CA VAL A 235 -26.82 -11.06 -9.27
C VAL A 235 -25.66 -10.20 -8.85
N ARG A 236 -25.48 -9.07 -9.54
CA ARG A 236 -24.43 -8.08 -9.23
C ARG A 236 -24.90 -7.08 -8.20
N HIS A 237 -23.94 -6.69 -7.34
CA HIS A 237 -24.06 -5.58 -6.38
C HIS A 237 -22.83 -4.68 -6.50
N TRP A 238 -23.01 -3.39 -6.27
CA TRP A 238 -21.91 -2.47 -6.05
C TRP A 238 -21.51 -2.53 -4.58
N VAL A 239 -20.20 -2.49 -4.32
CA VAL A 239 -19.70 -2.63 -2.95
C VAL A 239 -18.55 -1.66 -2.66
N LYS A 240 -18.46 -1.22 -1.40
CA LYS A 240 -17.28 -0.56 -0.84
C LYS A 240 -16.72 -1.40 0.30
N PHE A 241 -15.40 -1.54 0.36
CA PHE A 241 -14.69 -2.31 1.37
C PHE A 241 -14.17 -1.40 2.49
N HIS A 242 -14.41 -1.80 3.74
CA HIS A 242 -13.96 -1.10 4.95
C HIS A 242 -13.24 -2.07 5.88
N PHE A 243 -12.12 -1.64 6.44
CA PHE A 243 -11.38 -2.35 7.47
C PHE A 243 -11.28 -1.44 8.69
N LYS A 244 -12.03 -1.75 9.74
CA LYS A 244 -12.07 -0.96 10.97
C LYS A 244 -11.08 -1.52 11.97
N THR A 245 -10.16 -0.67 12.46
CA THR A 245 -9.17 -1.09 13.45
C THR A 245 -9.84 -1.49 14.76
N GLN A 246 -9.36 -2.59 15.37
CA GLN A 246 -9.80 -3.02 16.70
C GLN A 246 -8.94 -2.42 17.83
N GLN A 247 -7.83 -1.73 17.50
CA GLN A 247 -6.96 -1.08 18.46
C GLN A 247 -7.41 0.34 18.82
N GLY A 248 -8.51 0.82 18.18
CA GLY A 248 -8.98 2.19 18.30
C GLY A 248 -8.18 3.15 17.43
N HIS A 249 -8.79 4.30 17.17
CA HIS A 249 -8.14 5.39 16.46
C HIS A 249 -7.24 6.18 17.39
N GLU A 250 -5.96 6.33 17.03
CA GLU A 250 -5.02 7.22 17.69
C GLU A 250 -4.24 8.01 16.64
N TRP A 251 -3.83 9.24 16.99
CA TRP A 251 -3.11 10.15 16.10
C TRP A 251 -2.15 11.03 16.87
N TYR A 252 -1.20 11.61 16.15
CA TYR A 252 -0.26 12.58 16.70
C TYR A 252 -0.61 13.99 16.25
N SER A 253 -0.39 14.99 17.14
CA SER A 253 -0.31 16.38 16.70
C SER A 253 0.93 16.59 15.82
N ASP A 254 0.93 17.65 14.99
CA ASP A 254 2.09 18.00 14.16
C ASP A 254 3.36 18.18 15.00
N LYS A 255 3.26 18.81 16.18
CA LYS A 255 4.39 18.95 17.10
C LYS A 255 4.91 17.61 17.59
N LYS A 256 4.02 16.72 18.05
CA LYS A 256 4.43 15.39 18.51
C LYS A 256 5.06 14.58 17.37
N ALA A 257 4.51 14.67 16.19
CA ALA A 257 5.07 14.05 15.00
C ALA A 257 6.49 14.58 14.69
N MET A 258 6.71 15.89 14.77
CA MET A 258 8.04 16.48 14.57
C MET A 258 9.06 16.02 15.63
N GLU A 259 8.66 15.88 16.90
CA GLU A 259 9.50 15.30 17.94
C GLU A 259 9.91 13.86 17.61
N ILE A 260 8.95 13.03 17.20
CA ILE A 260 9.19 11.63 16.80
C ILE A 260 10.13 11.59 15.59
N ILE A 261 9.85 12.39 14.55
CA ILE A 261 10.68 12.47 13.33
C ILE A 261 12.12 12.88 13.65
N GLY A 262 12.30 13.74 14.64
CA GLY A 262 13.63 14.14 15.12
C GLY A 262 14.40 13.02 15.83
N GLN A 263 13.71 12.00 16.35
CA GLN A 263 14.30 10.85 17.04
C GLN A 263 14.48 9.64 16.13
N THR A 264 13.44 9.29 15.37
CA THR A 264 13.42 8.15 14.44
C THR A 264 12.56 8.44 13.22
N ARG A 265 12.96 7.90 12.07
CA ARG A 265 12.16 7.94 10.84
C ARG A 265 11.30 6.68 10.65
N GLU A 266 11.53 5.67 11.46
CA GLU A 266 10.99 4.31 11.35
C GLU A 266 9.98 3.98 12.47
N SER A 267 9.31 5.00 13.04
CA SER A 267 8.45 4.85 14.21
C SER A 267 7.31 3.84 14.03
N TYR A 268 6.72 3.76 12.83
CA TYR A 268 5.64 2.82 12.54
C TYR A 268 6.17 1.40 12.32
N GLN A 269 7.32 1.27 11.65
CA GLN A 269 7.98 -0.02 11.47
C GLN A 269 8.35 -0.61 12.84
N GLU A 270 8.91 0.21 13.72
CA GLU A 270 9.30 -0.20 15.07
C GLU A 270 8.09 -0.60 15.93
N GLU A 271 7.01 0.17 15.89
CA GLU A 271 5.78 -0.16 16.62
C GLU A 271 5.17 -1.48 16.16
N LEU A 272 5.00 -1.67 14.84
CA LEU A 272 4.46 -2.91 14.28
C LEU A 272 5.33 -4.13 14.64
N TRP A 273 6.65 -3.99 14.54
CA TRP A 273 7.58 -5.03 14.94
C TRP A 273 7.39 -5.40 16.41
N ASN A 274 7.41 -4.41 17.29
CA ASN A 274 7.28 -4.63 18.74
C ASN A 274 5.93 -5.23 19.11
N MET A 275 4.85 -4.83 18.45
CA MET A 275 3.52 -5.41 18.67
C MET A 275 3.50 -6.91 18.35
N VAL A 276 4.04 -7.31 17.20
CA VAL A 276 4.05 -8.72 16.79
C VAL A 276 4.95 -9.56 17.69
N GLU A 277 6.17 -9.07 18.01
CA GLU A 277 7.10 -9.75 18.91
C GLU A 277 6.52 -9.93 20.33
N ALA A 278 5.69 -8.99 20.79
CA ALA A 278 5.01 -9.07 22.08
C ALA A 278 3.73 -9.95 22.04
N GLY A 279 3.32 -10.46 20.88
CA GLY A 279 2.08 -11.21 20.70
C GLY A 279 0.81 -10.33 20.68
N ASN A 280 0.96 -9.01 20.59
CA ASN A 280 -0.14 -8.03 20.47
C ASN A 280 -0.44 -7.78 19.00
N PHE A 281 -1.07 -8.74 18.34
CA PHE A 281 -1.27 -8.71 16.90
C PHE A 281 -2.25 -7.62 16.47
N PRO A 282 -1.87 -6.73 15.52
CA PRO A 282 -2.80 -5.76 14.94
C PRO A 282 -3.97 -6.46 14.24
N LYS A 283 -5.18 -5.94 14.45
CA LYS A 283 -6.43 -6.53 13.95
C LYS A 283 -7.37 -5.49 13.37
N TRP A 284 -8.14 -5.92 12.38
CA TRP A 284 -9.21 -5.14 11.77
C TRP A 284 -10.44 -6.01 11.54
N THR A 285 -11.61 -5.44 11.73
CA THR A 285 -12.86 -6.04 11.26
C THR A 285 -13.15 -5.54 9.85
N MET A 286 -13.36 -6.46 8.91
CA MET A 286 -13.79 -6.14 7.55
C MET A 286 -15.29 -5.99 7.47
N TYR A 287 -15.74 -4.91 6.84
CA TYR A 287 -17.13 -4.65 6.48
C TYR A 287 -17.26 -4.36 5.00
N ILE A 288 -18.46 -4.54 4.47
CA ILE A 288 -18.87 -4.06 3.16
C ILE A 288 -20.09 -3.14 3.29
N GLN A 289 -20.17 -2.13 2.42
CA GLN A 289 -21.43 -1.48 2.06
C GLN A 289 -21.90 -2.07 0.74
N VAL A 290 -23.18 -2.32 0.60
CA VAL A 290 -23.76 -2.98 -0.57
C VAL A 290 -24.89 -2.12 -1.14
N MET A 291 -24.87 -1.93 -2.46
CA MET A 291 -25.90 -1.24 -3.24
C MET A 291 -26.36 -2.15 -4.37
N PRO A 292 -27.67 -2.35 -4.57
CA PRO A 292 -28.18 -3.06 -5.75
C PRO A 292 -27.71 -2.41 -7.07
N GLU A 293 -27.44 -3.21 -8.11
CA GLU A 293 -26.91 -2.70 -9.38
C GLU A 293 -27.77 -1.60 -9.98
N GLU A 294 -29.09 -1.81 -9.99
CA GLU A 294 -30.08 -0.90 -10.59
C GLU A 294 -30.25 0.41 -9.84
N GLU A 295 -29.91 0.47 -8.56
CA GLU A 295 -30.08 1.66 -7.73
C GLU A 295 -29.08 2.75 -8.11
N ALA A 296 -27.91 2.37 -8.59
CA ALA A 296 -26.85 3.31 -8.96
C ALA A 296 -27.25 4.35 -10.02
N GLU A 297 -28.22 4.02 -10.86
CA GLU A 297 -28.73 4.92 -11.91
C GLU A 297 -29.78 5.93 -11.39
N THR A 298 -30.28 5.73 -10.17
CA THR A 298 -31.40 6.51 -9.60
C THR A 298 -30.99 7.50 -8.53
N LEU A 299 -29.70 7.50 -8.15
CA LEU A 299 -29.17 8.36 -7.10
C LEU A 299 -28.93 9.79 -7.58
N ASP A 300 -29.11 10.75 -6.68
CA ASP A 300 -28.81 12.17 -6.93
C ASP A 300 -27.31 12.46 -7.03
N PHE A 301 -26.45 11.48 -6.74
CA PHE A 301 -25.00 11.59 -6.85
C PHE A 301 -24.43 10.38 -7.60
N ASN A 302 -23.26 10.53 -8.21
CA ASN A 302 -22.55 9.42 -8.86
C ASN A 302 -21.91 8.49 -7.81
N PRO A 303 -22.41 7.25 -7.60
CA PRO A 303 -21.87 6.31 -6.63
C PRO A 303 -20.48 5.78 -7.00
N PHE A 304 -20.02 6.04 -8.22
CA PHE A 304 -18.69 5.71 -8.73
C PHE A 304 -17.69 6.88 -8.63
N ASP A 305 -18.10 8.00 -8.04
CA ASP A 305 -17.21 9.13 -7.77
C ASP A 305 -16.33 8.84 -6.56
N LEU A 306 -15.02 8.68 -6.79
CA LEU A 306 -14.04 8.38 -5.76
C LEU A 306 -13.90 9.50 -4.70
N THR A 307 -14.43 10.70 -4.94
CA THR A 307 -14.41 11.80 -3.96
C THR A 307 -15.60 11.77 -3.00
N LYS A 308 -16.47 10.77 -3.12
CA LYS A 308 -17.72 10.64 -2.36
C LYS A 308 -17.73 9.37 -1.52
N VAL A 309 -18.35 9.46 -0.33
CA VAL A 309 -18.71 8.32 0.50
C VAL A 309 -20.19 7.97 0.29
N TRP A 310 -20.55 6.74 0.64
CA TRP A 310 -21.95 6.33 0.78
C TRP A 310 -22.37 6.51 2.25
N SER A 311 -23.54 7.05 2.48
CA SER A 311 -24.11 7.22 3.82
C SER A 311 -24.29 5.86 4.50
N HIS A 312 -23.79 5.69 5.73
CA HIS A 312 -24.02 4.46 6.52
C HIS A 312 -25.50 4.31 6.93
N LYS A 313 -26.26 5.38 6.91
CA LYS A 313 -27.70 5.34 7.15
C LYS A 313 -28.44 4.66 6.01
N ASP A 314 -28.02 4.92 4.78
CA ASP A 314 -28.67 4.40 3.58
C ASP A 314 -28.04 3.06 3.16
N TYR A 315 -26.74 2.90 3.32
CA TYR A 315 -25.96 1.70 3.05
C TYR A 315 -25.19 1.28 4.30
N PRO A 316 -25.83 0.57 5.24
CA PRO A 316 -25.20 0.19 6.51
C PRO A 316 -24.02 -0.75 6.29
N LEU A 317 -23.08 -0.73 7.23
CA LEU A 317 -21.95 -1.65 7.26
C LEU A 317 -22.42 -3.08 7.55
N ILE A 318 -22.03 -4.02 6.70
CA ILE A 318 -22.27 -5.46 6.86
C ILE A 318 -20.94 -6.09 7.22
N GLU A 319 -20.88 -6.73 8.38
CA GLU A 319 -19.65 -7.40 8.84
C GLU A 319 -19.36 -8.65 8.00
N VAL A 320 -18.07 -8.86 7.70
CA VAL A 320 -17.59 -9.97 6.85
C VAL A 320 -16.65 -10.88 7.62
N GLY A 321 -15.64 -10.32 8.31
CA GLY A 321 -14.61 -11.11 8.94
C GLY A 321 -13.54 -10.32 9.67
N GLU A 322 -12.58 -11.03 10.24
CA GLU A 322 -11.45 -10.49 10.99
C GLU A 322 -10.15 -10.66 10.21
N LEU A 323 -9.38 -9.59 10.11
CA LEU A 323 -8.00 -9.57 9.62
C LEU A 323 -7.05 -9.50 10.81
N VAL A 324 -6.13 -10.46 10.91
CA VAL A 324 -5.08 -10.50 11.95
C VAL A 324 -3.72 -10.51 11.28
N MET A 325 -2.81 -9.63 11.70
CA MET A 325 -1.45 -9.57 11.19
C MET A 325 -0.48 -9.99 12.31
N ASP A 326 0.06 -11.20 12.22
CA ASP A 326 0.72 -11.91 13.32
C ASP A 326 2.18 -12.28 13.05
N THR A 327 2.69 -12.00 11.84
CA THR A 327 4.01 -12.46 11.43
C THR A 327 4.80 -11.35 10.76
N VAL A 328 6.01 -11.10 11.24
CA VAL A 328 6.99 -10.22 10.58
C VAL A 328 7.66 -11.01 9.45
N PRO A 329 7.76 -10.48 8.23
CA PRO A 329 8.46 -11.14 7.14
C PRO A 329 9.94 -11.36 7.46
N GLU A 330 10.47 -12.56 7.20
CA GLU A 330 11.89 -12.88 7.39
C GLU A 330 12.84 -12.04 6.53
N ASN A 331 12.36 -11.57 5.38
CA ASN A 331 13.13 -10.72 4.48
C ASN A 331 12.27 -9.59 3.95
N TYR A 332 12.55 -8.36 4.39
CA TYR A 332 11.81 -7.16 4.01
C TYR A 332 11.87 -6.90 2.49
N PHE A 333 13.05 -7.02 1.88
CA PHE A 333 13.19 -6.77 0.43
C PHE A 333 12.34 -7.75 -0.37
N GLN A 334 12.41 -9.04 -0.04
CA GLN A 334 11.68 -10.09 -0.74
C GLN A 334 10.16 -9.95 -0.59
N MET A 335 9.68 -9.69 0.63
CA MET A 335 8.24 -9.76 0.95
C MET A 335 7.54 -8.41 0.98
N VAL A 336 8.25 -7.30 1.16
CA VAL A 336 7.65 -5.95 1.26
C VAL A 336 8.09 -5.04 0.13
N GLU A 337 9.40 -4.99 -0.18
CA GLU A 337 9.90 -4.14 -1.26
C GLU A 337 9.55 -4.70 -2.64
N ASN A 338 9.69 -6.00 -2.85
CA ASN A 338 9.29 -6.68 -4.09
C ASN A 338 7.78 -6.95 -4.20
N ALA A 339 7.01 -6.72 -3.15
CA ALA A 339 5.56 -6.88 -3.23
C ALA A 339 4.96 -5.96 -4.30
N ALA A 340 4.13 -6.54 -5.14
CA ALA A 340 3.37 -5.88 -6.19
C ALA A 340 1.88 -6.09 -5.92
N TYR A 341 1.20 -5.01 -5.59
CA TYR A 341 -0.25 -5.01 -5.40
C TYR A 341 -0.90 -4.44 -6.65
N ASN A 342 -1.76 -5.22 -7.28
CA ASN A 342 -2.46 -4.83 -8.50
C ASN A 342 -3.97 -4.81 -8.26
N VAL A 343 -4.61 -3.69 -8.52
CA VAL A 343 -6.08 -3.61 -8.44
C VAL A 343 -6.79 -4.54 -9.44
N ASN A 344 -6.10 -4.99 -10.48
CA ASN A 344 -6.62 -5.96 -11.45
C ASN A 344 -6.50 -7.42 -10.99
N ASN A 345 -5.86 -7.69 -9.86
CA ASN A 345 -5.90 -9.00 -9.24
C ASN A 345 -7.24 -9.16 -8.52
N VAL A 346 -8.21 -9.68 -9.22
CA VAL A 346 -9.54 -10.03 -8.74
C VAL A 346 -9.80 -11.51 -8.97
N VAL A 347 -10.74 -12.06 -8.23
CA VAL A 347 -11.15 -13.47 -8.34
C VAL A 347 -12.64 -13.55 -8.69
N PRO A 348 -13.15 -14.69 -9.21
CA PRO A 348 -14.57 -14.84 -9.47
C PRO A 348 -15.42 -14.42 -8.28
N GLY A 349 -16.46 -13.65 -8.50
CA GLY A 349 -17.32 -13.07 -7.47
C GLY A 349 -16.92 -11.67 -7.00
N ILE A 350 -15.76 -11.14 -7.45
CA ILE A 350 -15.30 -9.76 -7.19
C ILE A 350 -14.87 -9.12 -8.51
N GLY A 351 -15.36 -7.94 -8.83
CA GLY A 351 -15.05 -7.25 -10.08
C GLY A 351 -14.96 -5.72 -9.93
N PHE A 352 -14.98 -5.07 -11.07
CA PHE A 352 -14.78 -3.63 -11.17
C PHE A 352 -16.11 -2.88 -11.28
N SER A 353 -16.01 -1.56 -11.21
CA SER A 353 -17.12 -0.65 -11.47
C SER A 353 -16.76 0.37 -12.56
N PRO A 354 -17.70 1.21 -13.02
CA PRO A 354 -17.43 2.32 -13.93
C PRO A 354 -16.59 3.47 -13.36
N ASP A 355 -16.09 3.37 -12.13
CA ASP A 355 -15.20 4.37 -11.52
C ASP A 355 -13.98 4.62 -12.42
N LYS A 356 -13.83 5.85 -12.92
CA LYS A 356 -12.78 6.23 -13.87
C LYS A 356 -11.37 6.06 -13.28
N MET A 357 -11.22 6.33 -11.99
CA MET A 357 -9.94 6.13 -11.31
C MET A 357 -9.61 4.65 -11.17
N LEU A 358 -10.58 3.82 -10.81
CA LEU A 358 -10.38 2.36 -10.70
C LEU A 358 -9.97 1.78 -12.05
N GLN A 359 -10.67 2.12 -13.12
CA GLN A 359 -10.39 1.65 -14.49
C GLN A 359 -8.95 2.02 -14.94
N ALA A 360 -8.51 3.24 -14.66
CA ALA A 360 -7.15 3.67 -14.99
C ALA A 360 -6.08 2.96 -14.14
N ARG A 361 -6.38 2.64 -12.89
CA ARG A 361 -5.48 1.92 -11.99
C ARG A 361 -5.19 0.50 -12.46
N ILE A 362 -6.11 -0.16 -13.17
CA ILE A 362 -5.93 -1.49 -13.76
C ILE A 362 -4.69 -1.51 -14.66
N PHE A 363 -4.54 -0.52 -15.52
CA PHE A 363 -3.34 -0.37 -16.37
C PHE A 363 -2.11 0.08 -15.58
N SER A 364 -2.26 1.16 -14.81
CA SER A 364 -1.15 1.89 -14.22
C SER A 364 -0.30 1.05 -13.26
N TYR A 365 -0.93 0.23 -12.42
CA TYR A 365 -0.21 -0.60 -11.45
C TYR A 365 0.62 -1.69 -12.11
N ALA A 366 0.06 -2.40 -13.07
CA ALA A 366 0.77 -3.45 -13.79
C ALA A 366 1.97 -2.88 -14.58
N ASP A 367 1.81 -1.71 -15.22
CA ASP A 367 2.90 -1.00 -15.91
C ASP A 367 4.02 -0.59 -14.94
N ALA A 368 3.65 0.04 -13.82
CA ALA A 368 4.62 0.46 -12.80
C ALA A 368 5.43 -0.72 -12.23
N HIS A 369 4.81 -1.86 -12.02
CA HIS A 369 5.50 -3.05 -11.49
C HIS A 369 6.45 -3.66 -12.51
N ARG A 370 6.10 -3.71 -13.79
CA ARG A 370 7.01 -4.15 -14.85
C ARG A 370 8.24 -3.27 -14.95
N TYR A 371 8.08 -1.96 -14.81
CA TYR A 371 9.19 -1.02 -14.77
C TYR A 371 10.04 -1.19 -13.50
N ARG A 372 9.40 -1.25 -12.32
CA ARG A 372 10.09 -1.20 -11.02
C ARG A 372 10.79 -2.52 -10.66
N ILE A 373 10.15 -3.65 -10.92
CA ILE A 373 10.59 -4.99 -10.48
C ILE A 373 11.09 -5.81 -11.65
N GLY A 374 10.39 -5.79 -12.77
CA GLY A 374 10.73 -6.55 -13.96
C GLY A 374 9.54 -7.26 -14.59
N THR A 375 9.74 -7.79 -15.80
CA THR A 375 8.68 -8.31 -16.67
C THR A 375 7.86 -9.43 -16.02
N HIS A 376 8.48 -10.29 -15.23
CA HIS A 376 7.85 -11.45 -14.58
C HIS A 376 7.75 -11.29 -13.06
N TYR A 377 7.43 -10.09 -12.60
CA TYR A 377 7.27 -9.79 -11.17
C TYR A 377 6.21 -10.66 -10.48
N GLU A 378 5.23 -11.14 -11.22
CA GLU A 378 4.17 -12.02 -10.72
C GLU A 378 4.70 -13.37 -10.20
N ALA A 379 5.87 -13.80 -10.65
CA ALA A 379 6.50 -15.06 -10.24
C ALA A 379 7.33 -14.97 -8.96
N LEU A 380 7.53 -13.76 -8.43
CA LEU A 380 8.28 -13.57 -7.18
C LEU A 380 7.47 -14.09 -5.96
N PRO A 381 8.13 -14.59 -4.91
CA PRO A 381 7.45 -15.22 -3.76
C PRO A 381 6.33 -14.39 -3.11
N ALA A 382 6.51 -13.06 -3.03
CA ALA A 382 5.48 -12.16 -2.49
C ALA A 382 4.27 -12.01 -3.43
N ASN A 383 4.43 -12.27 -4.73
CA ASN A 383 3.45 -11.92 -5.76
C ASN A 383 2.77 -13.17 -6.36
N ALA A 384 3.47 -14.30 -6.34
CA ALA A 384 2.93 -15.55 -6.88
C ALA A 384 1.75 -16.03 -6.04
N PRO A 385 0.68 -16.56 -6.66
CA PRO A 385 -0.37 -17.27 -5.95
C PRO A 385 0.21 -18.42 -5.13
N LYS A 386 -0.25 -18.57 -3.89
CA LYS A 386 0.20 -19.64 -2.97
C LYS A 386 -0.79 -20.81 -2.91
N ALA A 387 -2.09 -20.50 -2.95
CA ALA A 387 -3.15 -21.50 -2.83
C ALA A 387 -3.74 -21.91 -4.19
N ALA A 388 -3.45 -21.18 -5.26
CA ALA A 388 -3.92 -21.48 -6.61
C ALA A 388 -2.77 -21.91 -7.53
N LYS A 389 -3.06 -22.83 -8.44
CA LYS A 389 -2.14 -23.18 -9.52
C LYS A 389 -2.27 -22.17 -10.66
N VAL A 390 -1.16 -21.58 -11.08
CA VAL A 390 -1.13 -20.71 -12.26
C VAL A 390 -1.01 -21.57 -13.52
N THR A 391 -1.95 -21.39 -14.46
CA THR A 391 -2.00 -22.13 -15.72
C THR A 391 -2.42 -21.17 -16.83
N HIS A 392 -1.53 -20.93 -17.80
CA HIS A 392 -1.78 -20.03 -18.92
C HIS A 392 -0.87 -20.36 -20.11
N TYR A 393 -1.20 -19.89 -21.29
CA TYR A 393 -0.44 -20.08 -22.52
C TYR A 393 0.63 -19.00 -22.77
N HIS A 394 0.98 -18.18 -21.78
CA HIS A 394 2.09 -17.22 -21.90
C HIS A 394 3.40 -17.98 -22.07
N LYS A 395 4.17 -17.56 -23.06
CA LYS A 395 5.36 -18.28 -23.49
C LYS A 395 6.57 -17.35 -23.55
N ASP A 396 7.72 -17.88 -23.14
CA ASP A 396 9.03 -17.25 -23.25
C ASP A 396 9.14 -15.86 -22.54
N GLY A 397 10.17 -15.13 -22.82
CA GLY A 397 10.42 -13.77 -22.33
C GLY A 397 11.59 -13.66 -21.34
N SER A 398 12.04 -12.43 -21.12
CA SER A 398 13.17 -12.11 -20.26
C SER A 398 12.94 -12.57 -18.83
N MET A 399 13.92 -13.29 -18.25
CA MET A 399 13.91 -13.79 -16.87
C MET A 399 12.77 -14.80 -16.57
N ARG A 400 12.14 -15.38 -17.58
CA ARG A 400 11.20 -16.47 -17.38
C ARG A 400 11.94 -17.73 -16.94
N PHE A 401 11.57 -18.30 -15.80
CA PHE A 401 12.28 -19.44 -15.19
C PHE A 401 11.38 -20.66 -14.92
N PHE A 402 10.11 -20.60 -15.29
CA PHE A 402 9.17 -21.72 -15.15
C PHE A 402 8.62 -22.12 -16.51
N THR A 403 8.26 -23.38 -16.63
CA THR A 403 7.68 -23.94 -17.85
C THR A 403 6.16 -24.04 -17.69
N ASN A 404 5.43 -23.86 -18.80
CA ASN A 404 4.03 -24.21 -18.90
C ASN A 404 3.96 -25.70 -19.28
N ASP A 405 4.37 -26.58 -18.36
CA ASP A 405 4.27 -28.02 -18.58
C ASP A 405 2.88 -28.51 -18.18
N PHE A 406 2.06 -28.71 -19.18
CA PHE A 406 0.70 -29.28 -19.04
C PHE A 406 0.69 -30.81 -19.25
N GLY A 407 1.85 -31.44 -19.21
CA GLY A 407 2.00 -32.87 -19.49
C GLY A 407 2.11 -33.22 -20.98
N ASN A 408 1.92 -32.23 -21.86
CA ASN A 408 2.11 -32.39 -23.31
C ASN A 408 2.77 -31.15 -23.92
N PRO A 409 3.99 -31.24 -24.46
CA PRO A 409 4.71 -30.11 -25.02
C PRO A 409 4.04 -29.48 -26.26
N ASN A 410 3.07 -30.16 -26.86
CA ASN A 410 2.30 -29.63 -27.98
C ASN A 410 1.09 -28.77 -27.54
N ALA A 411 0.73 -28.79 -26.25
CA ALA A 411 -0.38 -28.00 -25.68
C ALA A 411 0.11 -26.60 -25.30
N TYR A 412 0.60 -25.78 -26.23
CA TYR A 412 1.13 -24.43 -25.99
C TYR A 412 0.23 -23.30 -26.54
N TYR A 413 -1.00 -23.62 -26.95
CA TYR A 413 -2.00 -22.72 -27.48
C TYR A 413 -3.42 -23.29 -27.27
N GLU A 414 -4.44 -22.47 -27.35
CA GLU A 414 -5.86 -22.85 -27.31
C GLU A 414 -6.59 -22.28 -28.55
N PRO A 415 -7.54 -23.03 -29.16
CA PRO A 415 -7.89 -24.43 -28.88
C PRO A 415 -6.83 -25.41 -29.40
N ASN A 416 -6.70 -26.55 -28.74
CA ASN A 416 -5.79 -27.63 -29.18
C ASN A 416 -6.43 -29.03 -28.95
N GLN A 417 -5.83 -30.06 -29.60
CA GLN A 417 -6.25 -31.45 -29.46
C GLN A 417 -5.41 -32.26 -28.44
N TYR A 418 -4.60 -31.60 -27.63
CA TYR A 418 -3.55 -32.21 -26.82
C TYR A 418 -3.86 -32.17 -25.30
N ASP A 419 -5.13 -32.02 -24.95
CA ASP A 419 -5.61 -31.94 -23.57
C ASP A 419 -4.93 -30.80 -22.75
N GLY A 420 -4.67 -29.66 -23.40
CA GLY A 420 -4.19 -28.46 -22.75
C GLY A 420 -5.26 -27.80 -21.88
N PRO A 421 -4.88 -26.85 -21.01
CA PRO A 421 -5.83 -26.11 -20.19
C PRO A 421 -6.91 -25.43 -21.05
N VAL A 422 -8.14 -25.43 -20.54
CA VAL A 422 -9.29 -24.78 -21.19
C VAL A 422 -9.88 -23.73 -20.27
N ALA A 423 -10.53 -22.72 -20.87
CA ALA A 423 -11.28 -21.71 -20.13
C ALA A 423 -12.47 -22.38 -19.39
N ASP A 424 -12.80 -21.82 -18.22
CA ASP A 424 -13.95 -22.24 -17.41
C ASP A 424 -15.05 -21.18 -17.50
N GLU A 425 -16.07 -21.46 -18.33
CA GLU A 425 -17.19 -20.54 -18.52
C GLU A 425 -18.07 -20.37 -17.27
N SER A 426 -17.98 -21.29 -16.30
CA SER A 426 -18.78 -21.22 -15.06
C SER A 426 -18.36 -20.07 -14.12
N VAL A 427 -17.18 -19.51 -14.33
CA VAL A 427 -16.68 -18.37 -13.56
C VAL A 427 -16.86 -17.01 -14.28
N ALA A 428 -17.61 -16.99 -15.39
CA ALA A 428 -17.85 -15.78 -16.15
C ALA A 428 -18.53 -14.69 -15.29
N GLU A 429 -18.01 -13.47 -15.38
CA GLU A 429 -18.66 -12.30 -14.78
C GLU A 429 -20.01 -12.02 -15.49
N PRO A 430 -21.09 -11.70 -14.75
CA PRO A 430 -22.35 -11.31 -15.36
C PRO A 430 -22.15 -10.05 -16.23
N PRO A 431 -22.85 -9.95 -17.39
CA PRO A 431 -22.74 -8.79 -18.27
C PRO A 431 -23.05 -7.48 -17.51
N LEU A 432 -22.23 -6.46 -17.72
CA LEU A 432 -22.49 -5.12 -17.20
C LEU A 432 -23.54 -4.43 -18.06
N ARG A 433 -24.56 -3.87 -17.43
CA ARG A 433 -25.53 -3.01 -18.10
C ARG A 433 -24.86 -1.71 -18.56
N ILE A 434 -25.07 -1.36 -19.82
CA ILE A 434 -24.66 -0.09 -20.40
C ILE A 434 -25.90 0.58 -20.99
N ASP A 435 -26.06 1.89 -20.79
CA ASP A 435 -27.09 2.65 -21.47
C ASP A 435 -26.91 2.50 -22.99
N PRO A 436 -27.89 1.92 -23.71
CA PRO A 436 -27.78 1.69 -25.15
C PRO A 436 -27.75 2.98 -25.98
N GLU A 437 -28.17 4.11 -25.42
CA GLU A 437 -28.12 5.43 -26.04
C GLU A 437 -26.90 6.26 -25.66
N ALA A 438 -26.01 5.71 -24.79
CA ALA A 438 -24.81 6.41 -24.36
C ALA A 438 -23.87 6.76 -25.52
N MET A 439 -23.42 8.01 -25.58
CA MET A 439 -22.44 8.47 -26.55
C MET A 439 -21.06 8.58 -25.91
N ALA A 440 -20.04 8.12 -26.62
CA ALA A 440 -18.65 8.27 -26.20
C ALA A 440 -18.20 9.74 -26.39
N ALA A 441 -17.95 10.46 -25.27
CA ALA A 441 -17.46 11.83 -25.27
C ALA A 441 -16.63 12.12 -24.00
N ARG A 442 -16.02 13.30 -23.94
CA ARG A 442 -15.40 13.82 -22.72
C ARG A 442 -16.46 14.61 -21.95
N PHE A 443 -17.00 13.99 -20.91
CA PHE A 443 -17.99 14.65 -20.05
C PHE A 443 -17.26 15.29 -18.87
N ALA A 444 -17.41 16.62 -18.72
CA ALA A 444 -17.01 17.31 -17.53
C ALA A 444 -18.01 17.00 -16.40
N GLN A 445 -17.51 16.51 -15.27
CA GLN A 445 -18.31 16.37 -14.06
C GLN A 445 -18.24 17.71 -13.31
N VAL A 446 -19.12 18.65 -13.66
CA VAL A 446 -19.23 19.92 -12.97
C VAL A 446 -20.67 20.05 -12.48
N GLU A 447 -20.89 19.63 -11.27
CA GLU A 447 -22.07 20.01 -10.49
C GLU A 447 -21.57 20.97 -9.41
N GLU A 448 -21.96 22.24 -9.49
CA GLU A 448 -21.34 23.33 -8.72
C GLU A 448 -21.32 23.16 -7.20
N ASP A 449 -22.28 22.43 -6.60
CA ASP A 449 -22.39 22.28 -5.16
C ASP A 449 -22.04 20.87 -4.63
N VAL A 450 -21.98 19.88 -5.50
CA VAL A 450 -21.78 18.46 -5.09
C VAL A 450 -20.46 18.23 -4.35
N ASP A 451 -19.45 19.02 -4.64
CA ASP A 451 -18.12 18.89 -4.02
C ASP A 451 -18.06 19.44 -2.59
N TYR A 452 -19.05 20.23 -2.18
CA TYR A 452 -19.07 20.89 -0.88
C TYR A 452 -20.02 20.25 0.13
N VAL A 453 -20.95 19.41 -0.31
CA VAL A 453 -22.00 18.82 0.55
C VAL A 453 -21.39 17.91 1.61
N GLN A 454 -20.63 16.90 1.21
CA GLN A 454 -20.05 15.93 2.16
C GLN A 454 -18.96 16.52 3.06
N PRO A 455 -18.01 17.35 2.59
CA PRO A 455 -17.07 18.01 3.51
C PRO A 455 -17.76 19.01 4.44
N ARG A 456 -18.92 19.60 4.04
CA ARG A 456 -19.74 20.42 4.94
C ARG A 456 -20.32 19.58 6.07
N ALA A 457 -20.93 18.43 5.76
CA ALA A 457 -21.45 17.52 6.76
C ALA A 457 -20.32 17.01 7.71
N LEU A 458 -19.17 16.63 7.16
CA LEU A 458 -17.99 16.26 7.95
C LEU A 458 -17.60 17.37 8.94
N TYR A 459 -17.54 18.63 8.47
CA TYR A 459 -17.13 19.76 9.29
C TYR A 459 -18.18 20.15 10.33
N SER A 460 -19.48 20.21 9.96
CA SER A 460 -20.53 20.78 10.81
C SER A 460 -21.26 19.77 11.68
N GLU A 461 -21.33 18.49 11.26
CA GLU A 461 -22.15 17.46 11.90
C GLU A 461 -21.32 16.37 12.58
N VAL A 462 -20.12 16.06 12.04
CA VAL A 462 -19.28 14.98 12.53
C VAL A 462 -18.19 15.49 13.47
N MET A 463 -17.48 16.58 13.10
CA MET A 463 -16.40 17.14 13.91
C MET A 463 -16.93 17.92 15.10
N ASP A 464 -16.36 17.72 16.27
CA ASP A 464 -16.58 18.57 17.43
C ASP A 464 -15.82 19.91 17.33
N ASP A 465 -16.04 20.82 18.30
CA ASP A 465 -15.41 22.14 18.33
C ASP A 465 -13.87 22.06 18.44
N ALA A 466 -13.37 21.09 19.20
CA ALA A 466 -11.94 20.92 19.39
C ALA A 466 -11.26 20.36 18.13
N GLU A 467 -11.91 19.44 17.44
CA GLU A 467 -11.45 18.92 16.15
C GLU A 467 -11.43 20.01 15.07
N ARG A 468 -12.48 20.84 15.02
CA ARG A 468 -12.53 22.01 14.12
C ARG A 468 -11.41 23.01 14.41
N ASP A 469 -11.13 23.31 15.68
CA ASP A 469 -10.03 24.21 16.06
C ASP A 469 -8.67 23.66 15.63
N ARG A 470 -8.42 22.36 15.86
CA ARG A 470 -7.19 21.70 15.37
C ARG A 470 -7.09 21.70 13.84
N LEU A 471 -8.19 21.41 13.15
CA LEU A 471 -8.25 21.46 11.69
C LEU A 471 -7.89 22.86 11.15
N HIS A 472 -8.44 23.94 11.76
CA HIS A 472 -8.12 25.31 11.37
C HIS A 472 -6.63 25.61 11.50
N LYS A 473 -6.03 25.22 12.62
CA LYS A 473 -4.62 25.43 12.92
C LYS A 473 -3.69 24.59 12.02
N ASN A 474 -4.00 23.33 11.83
CA ASN A 474 -3.24 22.45 10.94
C ASN A 474 -3.28 22.96 9.48
N MET A 475 -4.46 23.39 9.01
CA MET A 475 -4.62 23.97 7.68
C MET A 475 -3.81 25.26 7.54
N ALA A 476 -3.88 26.15 8.52
CA ALA A 476 -3.12 27.40 8.55
C ALA A 476 -1.60 27.12 8.56
N GLY A 477 -1.14 26.13 9.31
CA GLY A 477 0.27 25.72 9.34
C GLY A 477 0.76 25.26 7.97
N GLY A 478 -0.03 24.43 7.27
CA GLY A 478 0.28 24.00 5.90
C GLY A 478 0.30 25.15 4.90
N MET A 479 -0.58 26.15 5.10
CA MET A 479 -0.69 27.34 4.24
C MET A 479 0.32 28.45 4.57
N ALA A 480 0.97 28.44 5.73
CA ALA A 480 1.83 29.54 6.17
C ALA A 480 2.87 29.96 5.11
N PRO A 481 3.62 29.05 4.46
CA PRO A 481 4.62 29.42 3.45
C PRO A 481 4.05 29.71 2.05
N VAL A 482 2.73 29.66 1.87
CA VAL A 482 2.05 29.83 0.57
C VAL A 482 1.83 31.33 0.28
N SER A 483 1.85 31.71 -1.00
CA SER A 483 1.60 33.11 -1.40
C SER A 483 0.14 33.56 -1.14
N ASP A 484 -0.06 34.85 -0.91
CA ASP A 484 -1.41 35.38 -0.60
C ASP A 484 -2.44 35.10 -1.72
N PRO A 485 -2.12 35.20 -3.02
CA PRO A 485 -3.08 34.89 -4.06
C PRO A 485 -3.58 33.44 -4.00
N VAL A 486 -2.72 32.47 -3.69
CA VAL A 486 -3.09 31.06 -3.56
C VAL A 486 -3.86 30.81 -2.25
N LYS A 487 -3.43 31.45 -1.13
CA LYS A 487 -4.18 31.44 0.13
C LYS A 487 -5.62 31.88 -0.06
N GLU A 488 -5.85 33.03 -0.69
CA GLU A 488 -7.19 33.58 -0.90
C GLU A 488 -8.07 32.66 -1.79
N ARG A 489 -7.47 32.04 -2.80
CA ARG A 489 -8.20 31.08 -3.64
C ARG A 489 -8.63 29.85 -2.84
N TRP A 490 -7.75 29.31 -1.99
CA TRP A 490 -8.08 28.17 -1.15
C TRP A 490 -9.09 28.52 -0.06
N LEU A 491 -8.95 29.67 0.60
CA LEU A 491 -9.93 30.19 1.56
C LEU A 491 -11.32 30.37 0.94
N ALA A 492 -11.40 30.79 -0.33
CA ALA A 492 -12.66 30.85 -1.05
C ALA A 492 -13.31 29.48 -1.26
N VAL A 493 -12.52 28.42 -1.44
CA VAL A 493 -13.01 27.01 -1.47
C VAL A 493 -13.53 26.61 -0.10
N LEU A 494 -12.77 26.87 0.98
CA LEU A 494 -13.18 26.54 2.34
C LEU A 494 -14.48 27.27 2.74
N LYS A 495 -14.66 28.52 2.31
CA LYS A 495 -15.88 29.30 2.54
C LYS A 495 -17.11 28.66 1.92
N LYS A 496 -16.98 27.99 0.77
CA LYS A 496 -18.08 27.24 0.14
C LYS A 496 -18.42 25.97 0.92
N VAL A 497 -17.45 25.37 1.60
CA VAL A 497 -17.70 24.28 2.54
C VAL A 497 -18.50 24.81 3.73
N HIS A 498 -17.93 25.76 4.49
CA HIS A 498 -18.60 26.41 5.61
C HIS A 498 -17.96 27.78 5.91
N PRO A 499 -18.74 28.86 6.16
CA PRO A 499 -18.17 30.17 6.49
C PRO A 499 -17.24 30.15 7.71
N ASP A 500 -17.57 29.40 8.76
CA ASP A 500 -16.74 29.29 9.97
C ASP A 500 -15.44 28.52 9.73
N TYR A 501 -15.39 27.60 8.74
CA TYR A 501 -14.17 26.93 8.34
C TYR A 501 -13.16 27.93 7.76
N GLU A 502 -13.59 28.74 6.80
CA GLU A 502 -12.78 29.83 6.24
C GLU A 502 -12.33 30.80 7.32
N ALA A 503 -13.28 31.31 8.14
CA ALA A 503 -13.00 32.29 9.19
C ALA A 503 -12.02 31.76 10.25
N GLY A 504 -12.14 30.47 10.62
CA GLY A 504 -11.22 29.81 11.56
C GLY A 504 -9.80 29.71 11.03
N VAL A 505 -9.64 29.25 9.77
CA VAL A 505 -8.33 29.15 9.12
C VAL A 505 -7.70 30.54 8.91
N ARG A 506 -8.47 31.54 8.47
CA ARG A 506 -8.00 32.91 8.31
C ARG A 506 -7.49 33.49 9.62
N ARG A 507 -8.24 33.32 10.71
CA ARG A 507 -7.83 33.76 12.05
C ARG A 507 -6.51 33.11 12.48
N ALA A 508 -6.38 31.80 12.27
CA ALA A 508 -5.15 31.06 12.61
C ALA A 508 -3.95 31.57 11.79
N LEU A 509 -4.13 31.91 10.51
CA LEU A 509 -3.10 32.53 9.67
C LEU A 509 -2.69 33.92 10.18
N GLU A 510 -3.67 34.76 10.55
CA GLU A 510 -3.45 36.13 11.03
C GLU A 510 -2.75 36.18 12.39
N THR A 511 -3.10 35.23 13.28
CA THR A 511 -2.51 35.16 14.63
C THR A 511 -1.21 34.38 14.68
N GLY A 512 -0.84 33.65 13.62
CA GLY A 512 0.30 32.75 13.61
C GLY A 512 0.10 31.51 14.49
N ASP A 513 -1.14 31.21 14.89
CA ASP A 513 -1.49 30.00 15.65
C ASP A 513 -1.61 28.80 14.70
N HIS A 514 -0.47 28.21 14.41
CA HIS A 514 -0.32 27.14 13.42
C HIS A 514 -0.33 25.73 14.04
N GLY A 515 -1.06 25.59 15.14
CA GLY A 515 -1.27 24.30 15.75
C GLY A 515 -0.14 23.86 16.67
N ASP A 516 -0.36 24.09 17.92
CA ASP A 516 0.24 23.36 19.03
C ASP A 516 -0.74 23.25 20.19
N PRO A 517 -1.91 22.65 20.02
CA PRO A 517 -2.53 21.99 21.13
C PRO A 517 -1.88 20.61 21.19
N ALA A 518 -1.10 20.35 22.24
CA ALA A 518 -0.89 18.96 22.62
C ALA A 518 -2.27 18.29 22.63
N LEU A 519 -2.51 17.37 21.69
CA LEU A 519 -3.62 16.46 21.89
C LEU A 519 -3.36 15.81 23.23
N PRO A 520 -4.33 15.80 24.16
CA PRO A 520 -4.21 14.91 25.28
C PRO A 520 -3.96 13.52 24.67
N VAL A 521 -2.87 12.88 25.02
CA VAL A 521 -2.76 11.43 24.88
C VAL A 521 -3.93 10.96 25.72
N THR A 522 -5.02 10.57 25.07
CA THR A 522 -6.17 10.04 25.78
C THR A 522 -5.72 8.69 26.28
N ASP A 523 -5.31 8.63 27.55
CA ASP A 523 -5.43 7.41 28.30
C ASP A 523 -6.91 7.01 28.20
N ASP A 524 -7.17 5.91 27.50
CA ASP A 524 -8.36 5.06 27.62
C ASP A 524 -9.75 5.68 27.40
N THR A 525 -10.00 6.48 26.39
CA THR A 525 -11.38 6.67 25.95
C THR A 525 -11.54 6.19 24.51
N PRO A 526 -12.29 5.10 24.27
CA PRO A 526 -12.70 4.76 22.91
C PRO A 526 -13.57 5.91 22.41
N VAL A 527 -13.11 6.64 21.41
CA VAL A 527 -14.01 7.51 20.64
C VAL A 527 -14.91 6.55 19.86
N GLU A 528 -16.15 6.38 20.33
CA GLU A 528 -17.20 5.78 19.52
C GLU A 528 -17.24 6.54 18.20
N ALA A 529 -17.04 5.83 17.11
CA ALA A 529 -16.97 6.38 15.79
C ALA A 529 -18.30 7.03 15.41
N ALA A 530 -18.34 8.34 15.44
CA ALA A 530 -19.29 9.09 14.63
C ALA A 530 -18.78 9.04 13.18
N GLU A 531 -19.20 8.04 12.42
CA GLU A 531 -19.11 7.96 10.97
C GLU A 531 -20.49 8.08 10.34
#